data_c09be6212f257e9d0b659e42ef65eb1d
#
_entry.id   c09be6212f257e9d0b659e42ef65eb1d
#
_cell.length_a   1.000
_cell.length_b   1.000
_cell.length_c   1.000
_cell.angle_alpha   90.00
_cell.angle_beta   90.00
_cell.angle_gamma   90.00
#
_symmetry.space_group_name_H-M   'P 1'
#
loop_
_entity.id
_entity.type
_entity.pdbx_description
1 polymer ?
#
loop_
_entity_poly.entity_id
_entity_poly.type
_entity_poly.pdbx_seq_one_letter_code
_entity_poly.pdbx_strand_id
1 'polypeptide(L)'
;MITAPPSSPREDTPPAEGAKEEPRPHGKMLHPVIMMLWVLAAALAMTWFVDAGRFERHDKLVVPGTYHVVPKSSELATLVAPAVTKSTPDRAAPASLVSVFVAIPNGLIKNAPLIVMVMFVGGMFGVMKRTGVVDAGIDRLLQLTAGNVYVLAPLLMILIGLGSTMLGFISEYLVIIPMVMLLAKRLGLSNLFAVALVAIAAKIGYIASVTNPLSLAVAQPIVGVPLFSGLALRLGVFVVFLTIGVAYLLLYVRRSGYRREAAVEALHAPTPLSRRHKATLVILAAAAAALVFGTRELKWGNVELSAFYVAISIVTALVGRLDSRSASEAFVDGMKGMVLAGLLIGLAASVELILQNSFVLDTLIDYFTRLAHGRSSVWVANGLMAVQMLLDVFIPSVSGKAAVSMPIIGPIAQLSGVSGQTSVLAFVLGGGLTNMVTPTSGMLLAYLATARVGFGEWIRFILPLFLVLLVLSSATLALAVLTGY
;
A
#
# COMPACT_ATOMS: atom_id res chain seq x y z
N MET A 1 -78.12 5.71 -23.27
CA MET A 1 -77.20 6.78 -23.62
C MET A 1 -76.50 7.18 -22.34
N ILE A 2 -75.27 6.70 -22.17
CA ILE A 2 -74.44 7.06 -21.02
C ILE A 2 -73.28 7.85 -21.61
N THR A 3 -73.22 9.13 -21.27
CA THR A 3 -72.17 10.05 -21.72
C THR A 3 -70.97 9.92 -20.86
N ALA A 4 -69.80 9.72 -21.52
CA ALA A 4 -68.50 9.67 -20.88
C ALA A 4 -68.03 11.06 -20.42
N PRO A 5 -67.25 11.18 -19.29
CA PRO A 5 -66.75 12.47 -18.84
C PRO A 5 -65.52 12.90 -19.67
N PRO A 6 -65.21 14.21 -19.72
CA PRO A 6 -64.14 14.78 -20.54
C PRO A 6 -62.77 14.53 -19.95
N SER A 7 -61.82 14.23 -20.81
CA SER A 7 -60.38 14.03 -20.50
C SER A 7 -59.73 15.33 -20.02
N SER A 8 -59.06 15.27 -18.87
CA SER A 8 -58.19 16.32 -18.34
C SER A 8 -56.96 16.57 -19.21
N PRO A 9 -56.43 17.80 -19.28
CA PRO A 9 -55.23 18.11 -20.05
C PRO A 9 -54.00 17.46 -19.42
N ARG A 10 -53.15 16.88 -20.25
CA ARG A 10 -51.82 16.44 -19.85
C ARG A 10 -50.97 17.66 -19.52
N GLU A 11 -50.51 17.79 -18.28
CA GLU A 11 -49.41 18.68 -17.91
C GLU A 11 -48.14 18.19 -18.60
N ASP A 12 -47.62 19.01 -19.50
CA ASP A 12 -46.30 18.88 -20.09
C ASP A 12 -45.25 19.13 -18.99
N THR A 13 -44.72 18.06 -18.40
CA THR A 13 -43.53 18.15 -17.57
C THR A 13 -42.33 18.45 -18.47
N PRO A 14 -41.56 19.54 -18.21
CA PRO A 14 -40.34 19.81 -18.96
C PRO A 14 -39.33 18.70 -18.77
N PRO A 15 -38.51 18.38 -19.79
CA PRO A 15 -37.51 17.34 -19.68
C PRO A 15 -36.50 17.73 -18.61
N ALA A 16 -36.16 16.78 -17.73
CA ALA A 16 -35.16 16.95 -16.69
C ALA A 16 -33.82 17.37 -17.31
N GLU A 17 -33.44 18.63 -17.09
CA GLU A 17 -32.15 19.18 -17.48
C GLU A 17 -31.02 18.42 -16.79
N GLY A 18 -30.17 17.80 -17.62
CA GLY A 18 -28.74 17.72 -17.35
C GLY A 18 -28.29 16.92 -16.16
N ALA A 19 -28.56 15.61 -16.10
CA ALA A 19 -27.63 14.71 -15.49
C ALA A 19 -26.33 14.77 -16.31
N LYS A 20 -25.34 15.54 -15.85
CA LYS A 20 -23.97 15.45 -16.39
C LYS A 20 -23.54 14.01 -16.28
N GLU A 21 -23.48 13.32 -17.43
CA GLU A 21 -22.86 11.99 -17.50
C GLU A 21 -21.47 12.06 -16.84
N GLU A 22 -21.27 11.26 -15.81
CA GLU A 22 -19.93 11.01 -15.29
C GLU A 22 -19.04 10.59 -16.47
N PRO A 23 -17.83 11.14 -16.62
CA PRO A 23 -16.97 10.80 -17.73
C PRO A 23 -16.72 9.30 -17.72
N ARG A 24 -17.18 8.60 -18.75
CA ARG A 24 -16.97 7.16 -18.94
C ARG A 24 -15.47 6.90 -18.92
N PRO A 25 -14.98 5.96 -18.12
CA PRO A 25 -13.56 5.65 -18.08
C PRO A 25 -13.09 5.23 -19.48
N HIS A 26 -12.18 6.01 -20.05
CA HIS A 26 -11.59 5.75 -21.36
C HIS A 26 -10.64 4.55 -21.24
N GLY A 27 -11.02 3.45 -21.87
CA GLY A 27 -10.24 2.20 -21.98
C GLY A 27 -10.81 1.07 -21.13
N LYS A 28 -10.97 -0.11 -21.74
CA LYS A 28 -11.34 -1.37 -21.07
C LYS A 28 -10.18 -1.80 -20.14
N MET A 29 -10.11 -1.21 -18.95
CA MET A 29 -9.10 -1.62 -17.97
C MET A 29 -9.55 -2.89 -17.29
N LEU A 30 -8.63 -3.84 -17.14
CA LEU A 30 -8.89 -5.08 -16.44
C LEU A 30 -9.27 -4.80 -14.98
N HIS A 31 -10.28 -5.49 -14.49
CA HIS A 31 -10.65 -5.43 -13.08
C HIS A 31 -9.45 -5.89 -12.21
N PRO A 32 -9.14 -5.24 -11.06
CA PRO A 32 -7.98 -5.59 -10.24
C PRO A 32 -7.85 -7.07 -9.88
N VAL A 33 -8.98 -7.75 -9.64
CA VAL A 33 -8.99 -9.20 -9.39
C VAL A 33 -8.50 -9.99 -10.62
N ILE A 34 -8.97 -9.62 -11.82
CA ILE A 34 -8.54 -10.29 -13.07
C ILE A 34 -7.03 -10.08 -13.29
N MET A 35 -6.54 -8.88 -13.01
CA MET A 35 -5.11 -8.57 -13.08
C MET A 35 -4.30 -9.45 -12.10
N MET A 36 -4.77 -9.63 -10.87
CA MET A 36 -4.11 -10.51 -9.90
C MET A 36 -4.17 -11.99 -10.32
N LEU A 37 -5.24 -12.43 -10.98
CA LEU A 37 -5.29 -13.78 -11.56
C LEU A 37 -4.25 -13.98 -12.67
N TRP A 38 -3.99 -12.95 -13.49
CA TRP A 38 -2.89 -13.00 -14.46
C TRP A 38 -1.51 -13.07 -13.80
N VAL A 39 -1.31 -12.34 -12.69
CA VAL A 39 -0.06 -12.43 -11.89
C VAL A 39 0.11 -13.82 -11.30
N LEU A 40 -0.98 -14.44 -10.80
CA LEU A 40 -0.97 -15.84 -10.34
C LEU A 40 -0.64 -16.83 -11.47
N ALA A 41 -1.18 -16.60 -12.66
CA ALA A 41 -0.84 -17.41 -13.83
C ALA A 41 0.64 -17.25 -14.24
N ALA A 42 1.18 -16.03 -14.17
CA ALA A 42 2.60 -15.78 -14.37
C ALA A 42 3.47 -16.48 -13.31
N ALA A 43 3.06 -16.44 -12.04
CA ALA A 43 3.75 -17.17 -10.97
C ALA A 43 3.73 -18.68 -11.20
N LEU A 44 2.59 -19.23 -11.62
CA LEU A 44 2.50 -20.63 -12.05
C LEU A 44 3.53 -20.93 -13.15
N ALA A 45 3.55 -20.14 -14.23
CA ALA A 45 4.50 -20.32 -15.33
C ALA A 45 5.95 -20.27 -14.83
N MET A 46 6.30 -19.33 -13.94
CA MET A 46 7.64 -19.24 -13.35
C MET A 46 8.04 -20.52 -12.62
N THR A 47 7.10 -21.22 -11.94
CA THR A 47 7.43 -22.48 -11.26
C THR A 47 7.82 -23.60 -12.24
N TRP A 48 7.45 -23.48 -13.51
CA TRP A 48 7.81 -24.45 -14.57
C TRP A 48 9.10 -24.10 -15.28
N PHE A 49 9.36 -22.82 -15.56
CA PHE A 49 10.49 -22.39 -16.37
C PHE A 49 11.74 -22.01 -15.56
N VAL A 50 11.59 -21.55 -14.32
CA VAL A 50 12.72 -21.18 -13.46
C VAL A 50 13.17 -22.42 -12.67
N ASP A 51 14.47 -22.66 -12.59
CA ASP A 51 15.04 -23.74 -11.80
C ASP A 51 14.63 -23.62 -10.33
N ALA A 52 14.52 -24.75 -9.66
CA ALA A 52 14.27 -24.82 -8.25
C ALA A 52 15.60 -24.97 -7.48
N GLY A 53 15.76 -24.20 -6.42
CA GLY A 53 16.93 -24.30 -5.57
C GLY A 53 16.65 -23.82 -4.16
N ARG A 54 17.54 -24.14 -3.25
CA ARG A 54 17.41 -23.79 -1.84
C ARG A 54 18.76 -23.36 -1.28
N PHE A 55 18.67 -22.40 -0.34
CA PHE A 55 19.72 -22.16 0.62
C PHE A 55 19.43 -22.94 1.91
N GLU A 56 20.45 -23.33 2.64
CA GLU A 56 20.28 -23.76 4.03
C GLU A 56 19.80 -22.59 4.88
N ARG A 57 19.01 -22.90 5.90
CA ARG A 57 18.44 -21.90 6.80
C ARG A 57 18.75 -22.24 8.25
N HIS A 58 19.18 -21.21 8.99
CA HIS A 58 19.22 -21.26 10.45
C HIS A 58 18.02 -20.46 10.95
N ASP A 59 17.04 -21.14 11.50
CA ASP A 59 15.71 -20.60 11.80
C ASP A 59 15.05 -20.02 10.54
N LYS A 60 14.90 -18.68 10.49
CA LYS A 60 14.34 -17.95 9.35
C LYS A 60 15.39 -17.33 8.43
N LEU A 61 16.66 -17.34 8.83
CA LEU A 61 17.73 -16.70 8.09
C LEU A 61 18.39 -17.70 7.14
N VAL A 62 18.68 -17.23 5.95
CA VAL A 62 19.39 -17.97 4.92
C VAL A 62 20.89 -17.96 5.22
N VAL A 63 21.56 -19.09 5.02
CA VAL A 63 23.02 -19.22 5.15
C VAL A 63 23.68 -18.93 3.81
N PRO A 64 24.52 -17.88 3.68
CA PRO A 64 25.18 -17.53 2.42
C PRO A 64 26.10 -18.66 1.93
N GLY A 65 26.19 -18.84 0.61
CA GLY A 65 27.07 -19.82 -0.02
C GLY A 65 26.57 -21.27 0.00
N THR A 66 25.39 -21.53 0.58
CA THR A 66 24.83 -22.90 0.69
C THR A 66 23.79 -23.19 -0.41
N TYR A 67 23.72 -22.36 -1.45
CA TYR A 67 22.77 -22.60 -2.54
C TYR A 67 23.05 -23.92 -3.25
N HIS A 68 22.03 -24.73 -3.37
CA HIS A 68 22.06 -25.94 -4.18
C HIS A 68 20.80 -26.07 -5.02
N VAL A 69 20.96 -26.55 -6.24
CA VAL A 69 19.85 -26.86 -7.15
C VAL A 69 19.12 -28.07 -6.63
N VAL A 70 17.80 -27.99 -6.55
CA VAL A 70 16.93 -29.11 -6.15
C VAL A 70 16.35 -29.72 -7.42
N PRO A 71 16.50 -31.04 -7.64
CA PRO A 71 15.91 -31.71 -8.79
C PRO A 71 14.40 -31.46 -8.88
N LYS A 72 13.94 -31.06 -10.06
CA LYS A 72 12.56 -30.68 -10.31
C LYS A 72 11.88 -31.71 -11.20
N SER A 73 10.69 -32.16 -10.81
CA SER A 73 9.87 -33.00 -11.71
C SER A 73 9.21 -32.10 -12.76
N SER A 74 9.47 -32.38 -14.04
CA SER A 74 8.92 -31.61 -15.16
C SER A 74 7.85 -32.39 -15.96
N GLU A 75 7.23 -33.39 -15.36
CA GLU A 75 6.16 -34.15 -16.01
C GLU A 75 4.92 -33.28 -16.20
N LEU A 76 4.46 -33.11 -17.43
CA LEU A 76 3.24 -32.35 -17.76
C LEU A 76 2.00 -32.83 -17.01
N ALA A 77 1.97 -34.10 -16.63
CA ALA A 77 0.92 -34.66 -15.77
C ALA A 77 0.81 -33.95 -14.42
N THR A 78 1.91 -33.39 -13.91
CA THR A 78 1.93 -32.60 -12.67
C THR A 78 1.10 -31.32 -12.79
N LEU A 79 1.02 -30.68 -13.97
CA LEU A 79 0.23 -29.48 -14.19
C LEU A 79 -1.26 -29.69 -13.92
N VAL A 80 -1.78 -30.84 -14.33
CA VAL A 80 -3.20 -31.24 -14.18
C VAL A 80 -3.41 -32.17 -13.00
N ALA A 81 -2.42 -32.35 -12.13
CA ALA A 81 -2.54 -33.24 -10.97
C ALA A 81 -3.74 -32.78 -10.10
N PRO A 82 -4.57 -33.76 -9.65
CA PRO A 82 -5.79 -33.46 -8.90
C PRO A 82 -5.53 -33.06 -7.45
N ALA A 83 -4.27 -33.01 -7.05
CA ALA A 83 -3.83 -32.63 -5.69
C ALA A 83 -2.85 -31.47 -5.72
N VAL A 84 -2.72 -30.80 -4.56
CA VAL A 84 -1.69 -29.76 -4.36
C VAL A 84 -0.32 -30.41 -4.44
N THR A 85 0.52 -29.91 -5.36
CA THR A 85 1.90 -30.31 -5.44
C THR A 85 2.70 -29.71 -4.28
N LYS A 86 3.45 -30.54 -3.59
CA LYS A 86 4.32 -30.13 -2.48
C LYS A 86 5.76 -30.49 -2.81
N SER A 87 6.65 -29.51 -2.73
CA SER A 87 8.08 -29.79 -2.77
C SER A 87 8.55 -30.42 -1.46
N THR A 88 9.46 -31.39 -1.59
CA THR A 88 10.19 -31.98 -0.46
C THR A 88 11.60 -31.36 -0.41
N PRO A 89 12.36 -31.52 0.68
CA PRO A 89 13.74 -31.01 0.75
C PRO A 89 14.62 -31.41 -0.42
N ASP A 90 14.43 -32.63 -0.92
CA ASP A 90 15.30 -33.26 -1.94
C ASP A 90 14.70 -33.20 -3.37
N ARG A 91 13.43 -32.85 -3.51
CA ARG A 91 12.73 -32.77 -4.81
C ARG A 91 11.75 -31.64 -4.86
N ALA A 92 11.96 -30.71 -5.79
CA ALA A 92 11.03 -29.64 -6.07
C ALA A 92 9.89 -30.11 -6.96
N ALA A 93 8.70 -29.57 -6.70
CA ALA A 93 7.52 -29.76 -7.56
C ALA A 93 7.05 -28.42 -8.11
N PRO A 94 6.89 -28.28 -9.43
CA PRO A 94 6.23 -27.12 -9.99
C PRO A 94 4.77 -27.08 -9.52
N ALA A 95 4.18 -25.90 -9.45
CA ALA A 95 2.79 -25.77 -9.05
C ALA A 95 1.86 -26.41 -10.07
N SER A 96 0.81 -27.12 -9.60
CA SER A 96 -0.30 -27.57 -10.41
C SER A 96 -1.39 -26.50 -10.52
N LEU A 97 -2.32 -26.64 -11.45
CA LEU A 97 -3.50 -25.76 -11.50
C LEU A 97 -4.28 -25.79 -10.18
N VAL A 98 -4.44 -26.97 -9.57
CA VAL A 98 -5.08 -27.11 -8.26
C VAL A 98 -4.31 -26.36 -7.19
N SER A 99 -2.98 -26.38 -7.22
CA SER A 99 -2.14 -25.61 -6.29
C SER A 99 -2.40 -24.11 -6.37
N VAL A 100 -2.65 -23.56 -7.56
CA VAL A 100 -2.99 -22.13 -7.74
C VAL A 100 -4.34 -21.80 -7.09
N PHE A 101 -5.36 -22.63 -7.35
CA PHE A 101 -6.67 -22.39 -6.74
C PHE A 101 -6.64 -22.53 -5.21
N VAL A 102 -5.91 -23.50 -4.69
CA VAL A 102 -5.75 -23.69 -3.24
C VAL A 102 -4.87 -22.62 -2.60
N ALA A 103 -3.94 -22.01 -3.34
CA ALA A 103 -3.15 -20.89 -2.85
C ALA A 103 -4.02 -19.66 -2.53
N ILE A 104 -5.16 -19.47 -3.21
CA ILE A 104 -6.05 -18.31 -2.97
C ILE A 104 -6.62 -18.33 -1.54
N PRO A 105 -7.35 -19.34 -1.07
CA PRO A 105 -7.80 -19.38 0.32
C PRO A 105 -6.64 -19.40 1.31
N ASN A 106 -5.52 -20.05 1.01
CA ASN A 106 -4.35 -20.04 1.88
C ASN A 106 -3.72 -18.65 1.99
N GLY A 107 -3.69 -17.86 0.93
CA GLY A 107 -3.26 -16.47 0.94
C GLY A 107 -4.16 -15.56 1.80
N LEU A 108 -5.47 -15.78 1.74
CA LEU A 108 -6.44 -15.12 2.60
C LEU A 108 -6.21 -15.50 4.09
N ILE A 109 -6.04 -16.79 4.38
CA ILE A 109 -5.76 -17.28 5.74
C ILE A 109 -4.44 -16.72 6.26
N LYS A 110 -3.36 -16.74 5.45
CA LYS A 110 -2.04 -16.20 5.81
C LYS A 110 -2.10 -14.73 6.23
N ASN A 111 -2.91 -13.94 5.52
CA ASN A 111 -3.06 -12.50 5.78
C ASN A 111 -4.38 -12.15 6.50
N ALA A 112 -5.09 -13.13 7.07
CA ALA A 112 -6.36 -12.89 7.74
C ALA A 112 -6.31 -11.77 8.80
N PRO A 113 -5.28 -11.66 9.67
CA PRO A 113 -5.20 -10.57 10.64
C PRO A 113 -5.17 -9.18 9.97
N LEU A 114 -4.44 -9.03 8.88
CA LEU A 114 -4.37 -7.78 8.12
C LEU A 114 -5.72 -7.49 7.42
N ILE A 115 -6.34 -8.50 6.82
CA ILE A 115 -7.63 -8.38 6.12
C ILE A 115 -8.73 -7.94 7.09
N VAL A 116 -8.81 -8.59 8.27
CA VAL A 116 -9.77 -8.24 9.33
C VAL A 116 -9.55 -6.81 9.81
N MET A 117 -8.28 -6.43 10.04
CA MET A 117 -7.92 -5.07 10.43
C MET A 117 -8.42 -4.04 9.41
N VAL A 118 -8.17 -4.27 8.11
CA VAL A 118 -8.64 -3.37 7.03
C VAL A 118 -10.16 -3.26 7.01
N MET A 119 -10.88 -4.38 7.19
CA MET A 119 -12.35 -4.37 7.29
C MET A 119 -12.83 -3.57 8.50
N PHE A 120 -12.21 -3.71 9.65
CA PHE A 120 -12.60 -2.98 10.88
C PHE A 120 -12.29 -1.49 10.81
N VAL A 121 -11.20 -1.12 10.11
CA VAL A 121 -10.92 0.27 9.73
C VAL A 121 -12.10 0.84 8.93
N GLY A 122 -12.57 0.11 7.92
CA GLY A 122 -13.75 0.53 7.14
C GLY A 122 -14.99 0.69 8.01
N GLY A 123 -15.22 -0.26 8.94
CA GLY A 123 -16.31 -0.21 9.90
C GLY A 123 -16.25 1.02 10.80
N MET A 124 -15.08 1.30 11.38
CA MET A 124 -14.86 2.49 12.20
C MET A 124 -15.16 3.78 11.40
N PHE A 125 -14.68 3.86 10.16
CA PHE A 125 -14.97 5.00 9.32
C PHE A 125 -16.47 5.14 9.01
N GLY A 126 -17.18 4.02 8.79
CA GLY A 126 -18.63 4.00 8.62
C GLY A 126 -19.36 4.64 9.80
N VAL A 127 -19.01 4.26 11.03
CA VAL A 127 -19.56 4.85 12.25
C VAL A 127 -19.22 6.34 12.36
N MET A 128 -17.95 6.70 12.15
CA MET A 128 -17.51 8.11 12.17
C MET A 128 -18.29 8.98 11.20
N LYS A 129 -18.50 8.49 9.96
CA LYS A 129 -19.27 9.18 8.93
C LYS A 129 -20.73 9.35 9.39
N ARG A 130 -21.33 8.33 9.99
CA ARG A 130 -22.72 8.37 10.48
C ARG A 130 -22.93 9.41 11.59
N THR A 131 -21.90 9.69 12.39
CA THR A 131 -21.97 10.75 13.44
C THR A 131 -21.86 12.15 12.86
N GLY A 132 -21.49 12.34 11.58
CA GLY A 132 -21.23 13.62 10.94
C GLY A 132 -19.90 14.29 11.33
N VAL A 133 -19.09 13.65 12.20
CA VAL A 133 -17.82 14.24 12.66
C VAL A 133 -16.81 14.38 11.54
N VAL A 134 -16.85 13.49 10.54
CA VAL A 134 -15.96 13.53 9.38
C VAL A 134 -16.23 14.78 8.55
N ASP A 135 -17.51 15.05 8.23
CA ASP A 135 -17.91 16.24 7.48
C ASP A 135 -17.55 17.51 8.24
N ALA A 136 -17.86 17.57 9.55
CA ALA A 136 -17.52 18.71 10.40
C ALA A 136 -16.00 18.95 10.52
N GLY A 137 -15.20 17.88 10.56
CA GLY A 137 -13.74 17.94 10.55
C GLY A 137 -13.19 18.47 9.24
N ILE A 138 -13.71 17.99 8.11
CA ILE A 138 -13.34 18.47 6.76
C ILE A 138 -13.71 19.95 6.59
N ASP A 139 -14.91 20.35 6.99
CA ASP A 139 -15.34 21.75 6.94
C ASP A 139 -14.39 22.65 7.75
N ARG A 140 -13.98 22.19 8.93
CA ARG A 140 -13.02 22.93 9.77
C ARG A 140 -11.65 23.04 9.11
N LEU A 141 -11.18 21.95 8.50
CA LEU A 141 -9.90 21.93 7.80
C LEU A 141 -9.90 22.89 6.60
N LEU A 142 -11.00 22.90 5.83
CA LEU A 142 -11.21 23.80 4.70
C LEU A 142 -11.26 25.26 5.15
N GLN A 143 -11.89 25.57 6.30
CA GLN A 143 -11.90 26.91 6.87
C GLN A 143 -10.49 27.36 7.26
N LEU A 144 -9.72 26.51 7.96
CA LEU A 144 -8.36 26.84 8.41
C LEU A 144 -7.41 27.11 7.23
N THR A 145 -7.64 26.44 6.10
CA THR A 145 -6.82 26.60 4.89
C THR A 145 -7.47 27.56 3.87
N ALA A 146 -8.62 28.15 4.20
CA ALA A 146 -9.42 28.95 3.27
C ALA A 146 -9.65 28.25 1.92
N GLY A 147 -9.89 26.93 1.93
CA GLY A 147 -10.06 26.11 0.75
C GLY A 147 -8.81 26.00 -0.14
N ASN A 148 -7.66 26.45 0.33
CA ASN A 148 -6.44 26.46 -0.48
C ASN A 148 -5.75 25.08 -0.51
N VAL A 149 -5.94 24.35 -1.62
CA VAL A 149 -5.32 23.04 -1.81
C VAL A 149 -3.79 23.11 -1.85
N TYR A 150 -3.21 24.24 -2.25
CA TYR A 150 -1.74 24.41 -2.31
C TYR A 150 -1.10 24.51 -0.92
N VAL A 151 -1.89 24.74 0.13
CA VAL A 151 -1.45 24.68 1.54
C VAL A 151 -1.86 23.35 2.16
N LEU A 152 -3.08 22.92 1.88
CA LEU A 152 -3.68 21.74 2.49
C LEU A 152 -2.98 20.45 2.08
N ALA A 153 -2.72 20.25 0.77
CA ALA A 153 -2.11 19.02 0.27
C ALA A 153 -0.67 18.83 0.79
N PRO A 154 0.23 19.83 0.75
CA PRO A 154 1.56 19.68 1.36
C PRO A 154 1.51 19.36 2.84
N LEU A 155 0.65 20.04 3.62
CA LEU A 155 0.52 19.78 5.05
C LEU A 155 0.12 18.32 5.34
N LEU A 156 -0.89 17.81 4.65
CA LEU A 156 -1.33 16.41 4.79
C LEU A 156 -0.24 15.44 4.34
N MET A 157 0.44 15.71 3.21
CA MET A 157 1.52 14.85 2.73
C MET A 157 2.70 14.80 3.69
N ILE A 158 3.06 15.91 4.34
CA ILE A 158 4.11 15.94 5.37
C ILE A 158 3.70 15.07 6.55
N LEU A 159 2.48 15.22 7.07
CA LEU A 159 2.00 14.43 8.21
C LEU A 159 1.97 12.93 7.91
N ILE A 160 1.44 12.54 6.75
CA ILE A 160 1.39 11.15 6.30
C ILE A 160 2.81 10.62 6.08
N GLY A 161 3.66 11.38 5.39
CA GLY A 161 5.05 11.02 5.13
C GLY A 161 5.85 10.81 6.41
N LEU A 162 5.70 11.69 7.41
CA LEU A 162 6.34 11.56 8.73
C LEU A 162 5.87 10.28 9.45
N GLY A 163 4.57 9.99 9.48
CA GLY A 163 4.06 8.76 10.06
C GLY A 163 4.61 7.51 9.38
N SER A 164 4.72 7.52 8.06
CA SER A 164 5.29 6.39 7.31
C SER A 164 6.80 6.24 7.53
N THR A 165 7.57 7.33 7.45
CA THR A 165 9.04 7.27 7.53
C THR A 165 9.57 7.02 8.94
N MET A 166 8.83 7.44 9.98
CA MET A 166 9.24 7.31 11.37
C MET A 166 8.61 6.11 12.08
N LEU A 167 7.33 5.83 11.81
CA LEU A 167 6.55 4.81 12.52
C LEU A 167 6.26 3.58 11.67
N GLY A 168 6.47 3.66 10.35
CA GLY A 168 6.19 2.57 9.44
C GLY A 168 4.70 2.42 9.08
N PHE A 169 3.88 3.45 9.30
CA PHE A 169 2.47 3.41 8.96
C PHE A 169 2.26 3.25 7.45
N ILE A 170 1.49 2.26 7.07
CA ILE A 170 1.06 2.00 5.68
C ILE A 170 -0.42 1.60 5.69
N SER A 171 -0.77 0.53 6.42
CA SER A 171 -2.13 0.00 6.49
C SER A 171 -3.10 0.96 7.19
N GLU A 172 -2.61 1.73 8.14
CA GLU A 172 -3.35 2.72 8.92
C GLU A 172 -3.90 3.85 8.04
N TYR A 173 -3.23 4.13 6.93
CA TYR A 173 -3.67 5.18 6.00
C TYR A 173 -4.90 4.82 5.16
N LEU A 174 -5.34 3.56 5.16
CA LEU A 174 -6.64 3.19 4.58
C LEU A 174 -7.80 3.96 5.19
N VAL A 175 -7.72 4.30 6.50
CA VAL A 175 -8.72 5.15 7.18
C VAL A 175 -8.79 6.54 6.55
N ILE A 176 -7.65 7.08 6.15
CA ILE A 176 -7.54 8.46 5.68
C ILE A 176 -8.09 8.62 4.27
N ILE A 177 -7.98 7.59 3.41
CA ILE A 177 -8.39 7.66 2.00
C ILE A 177 -9.85 8.12 1.83
N PRO A 178 -10.86 7.53 2.48
CA PRO A 178 -12.24 8.00 2.35
C PRO A 178 -12.43 9.43 2.82
N MET A 179 -11.67 9.88 3.85
CA MET A 179 -11.71 11.26 4.33
C MET A 179 -11.17 12.22 3.27
N VAL A 180 -10.03 11.88 2.67
CA VAL A 180 -9.42 12.69 1.62
C VAL A 180 -10.27 12.67 0.33
N MET A 181 -10.99 11.58 0.05
CA MET A 181 -11.96 11.53 -1.06
C MET A 181 -13.11 12.53 -0.86
N LEU A 182 -13.67 12.61 0.36
CA LEU A 182 -14.69 13.61 0.68
C LEU A 182 -14.14 15.04 0.57
N LEU A 183 -12.92 15.25 1.06
CA LEU A 183 -12.21 16.51 0.92
C LEU A 183 -11.98 16.88 -0.56
N ALA A 184 -11.48 15.93 -1.35
CA ALA A 184 -11.28 16.10 -2.80
C ALA A 184 -12.59 16.48 -3.51
N LYS A 185 -13.68 15.78 -3.19
CA LYS A 185 -15.01 16.08 -3.73
C LYS A 185 -15.47 17.52 -3.39
N ARG A 186 -15.25 17.98 -2.15
CA ARG A 186 -15.54 19.36 -1.73
C ARG A 186 -14.68 20.40 -2.48
N LEU A 187 -13.47 20.04 -2.86
CA LEU A 187 -12.55 20.88 -3.64
C LEU A 187 -12.76 20.77 -5.16
N GLY A 188 -13.72 19.97 -5.63
CA GLY A 188 -13.93 19.71 -7.06
C GLY A 188 -12.82 18.90 -7.72
N LEU A 189 -12.06 18.11 -6.92
CA LEU A 189 -10.97 17.26 -7.36
C LEU A 189 -11.39 15.79 -7.46
N SER A 190 -10.65 15.01 -8.27
CA SER A 190 -10.93 13.60 -8.52
C SER A 190 -10.53 12.67 -7.37
N ASN A 191 -11.06 11.45 -7.38
CA ASN A 191 -10.60 10.39 -6.46
C ASN A 191 -9.12 10.03 -6.67
N LEU A 192 -8.60 10.20 -7.91
CA LEU A 192 -7.18 10.03 -8.20
C LEU A 192 -6.32 11.00 -7.39
N PHE A 193 -6.72 12.27 -7.25
CA PHE A 193 -6.04 13.22 -6.36
C PHE A 193 -6.04 12.71 -4.92
N ALA A 194 -7.17 12.21 -4.43
CA ALA A 194 -7.28 11.74 -3.05
C ALA A 194 -6.33 10.58 -2.75
N VAL A 195 -6.32 9.56 -3.61
CA VAL A 195 -5.42 8.42 -3.42
C VAL A 195 -3.97 8.81 -3.66
N ALA A 196 -3.69 9.71 -4.61
CA ALA A 196 -2.34 10.19 -4.90
C ALA A 196 -1.74 10.94 -3.71
N LEU A 197 -2.49 11.81 -3.05
CA LEU A 197 -2.05 12.53 -1.87
C LEU A 197 -1.57 11.56 -0.77
N VAL A 198 -2.36 10.53 -0.48
CA VAL A 198 -2.04 9.54 0.55
C VAL A 198 -0.93 8.60 0.11
N ALA A 199 -1.06 8.01 -1.09
CA ALA A 199 -0.14 6.98 -1.56
C ALA A 199 1.27 7.53 -1.83
N ILE A 200 1.40 8.71 -2.46
CA ILE A 200 2.71 9.33 -2.72
C ILE A 200 3.41 9.61 -1.39
N ALA A 201 2.73 10.24 -0.44
CA ALA A 201 3.31 10.60 0.85
C ALA A 201 3.71 9.36 1.67
N ALA A 202 2.83 8.35 1.74
CA ALA A 202 3.09 7.11 2.47
C ALA A 202 4.23 6.30 1.83
N LYS A 203 4.25 6.18 0.49
CA LYS A 203 5.30 5.42 -0.20
C LYS A 203 6.66 6.12 -0.16
N ILE A 204 6.70 7.45 -0.30
CA ILE A 204 7.94 8.23 -0.13
C ILE A 204 8.46 8.11 1.31
N GLY A 205 7.59 8.19 2.31
CA GLY A 205 7.97 7.96 3.70
C GLY A 205 8.58 6.57 3.91
N TYR A 206 7.99 5.53 3.32
CA TYR A 206 8.51 4.17 3.36
C TYR A 206 9.85 4.02 2.59
N ILE A 207 10.01 4.64 1.40
CA ILE A 207 11.26 4.68 0.64
C ILE A 207 12.39 5.26 1.50
N ALA A 208 12.16 6.36 2.19
CA ALA A 208 13.15 7.01 3.03
C ALA A 208 13.43 6.22 4.32
N SER A 209 12.42 5.63 4.95
CA SER A 209 12.53 4.80 6.17
C SER A 209 13.47 5.38 7.22
N VAL A 210 13.29 6.66 7.60
CA VAL A 210 14.25 7.37 8.49
C VAL A 210 14.46 6.62 9.80
N THR A 211 13.37 6.26 10.48
CA THR A 211 13.38 5.41 11.68
C THR A 211 12.30 4.32 11.63
N ASN A 212 11.88 3.94 10.42
CA ASN A 212 10.84 2.95 10.21
C ASN A 212 11.22 1.60 10.82
N PRO A 213 10.54 1.13 11.88
CA PRO A 213 10.91 -0.10 12.56
C PRO A 213 10.63 -1.35 11.70
N LEU A 214 9.63 -1.32 10.81
CA LEU A 214 9.24 -2.48 10.01
C LEU A 214 10.33 -2.93 9.03
N SER A 215 11.08 -1.98 8.49
CA SER A 215 12.16 -2.26 7.55
C SER A 215 13.52 -2.32 8.24
N LEU A 216 13.83 -1.34 9.11
CA LEU A 216 15.17 -1.18 9.68
C LEU A 216 15.46 -2.17 10.80
N ALA A 217 14.47 -2.45 11.68
CA ALA A 217 14.69 -3.38 12.79
C ALA A 217 14.95 -4.83 12.35
N VAL A 218 14.62 -5.16 11.10
CA VAL A 218 14.94 -6.47 10.54
C VAL A 218 16.20 -6.41 9.69
N ALA A 219 16.32 -5.42 8.77
CA ALA A 219 17.42 -5.39 7.82
C ALA A 219 18.77 -4.98 8.45
N GLN A 220 18.77 -4.00 9.36
CA GLN A 220 20.01 -3.48 9.94
C GLN A 220 20.78 -4.52 10.79
N PRO A 221 20.15 -5.27 11.72
CA PRO A 221 20.87 -6.29 12.49
C PRO A 221 21.47 -7.39 11.62
N ILE A 222 20.79 -7.78 10.53
CA ILE A 222 21.27 -8.84 9.63
C ILE A 222 22.61 -8.46 8.97
N VAL A 223 22.81 -7.17 8.64
CA VAL A 223 24.08 -6.69 8.05
C VAL A 223 25.05 -6.12 9.07
N GLY A 224 24.78 -6.27 10.35
CA GLY A 224 25.68 -5.89 11.44
C GLY A 224 25.80 -4.39 11.67
N VAL A 225 24.79 -3.58 11.32
CA VAL A 225 24.80 -2.14 11.58
C VAL A 225 23.83 -1.76 12.71
N PRO A 226 24.15 -0.72 13.52
CA PRO A 226 23.31 -0.33 14.64
C PRO A 226 21.89 0.09 14.19
N LEU A 227 20.89 -0.23 15.01
CA LEU A 227 19.51 0.17 14.76
C LEU A 227 19.38 1.68 14.58
N PHE A 228 18.61 2.07 13.56
CA PHE A 228 18.33 3.46 13.17
C PHE A 228 19.58 4.29 12.85
N SER A 229 20.77 3.68 12.68
CA SER A 229 21.97 4.36 12.19
C SER A 229 21.79 4.81 10.72
N GLY A 230 22.62 5.75 10.26
CA GLY A 230 22.51 6.32 8.90
C GLY A 230 21.32 7.27 8.71
N LEU A 231 20.85 7.90 9.79
CA LEU A 231 19.64 8.75 9.81
C LEU A 231 19.74 9.96 8.89
N ALA A 232 20.91 10.63 8.83
CA ALA A 232 21.07 11.91 8.14
C ALA A 232 20.78 11.81 6.63
N LEU A 233 21.36 10.82 5.95
CA LEU A 233 21.14 10.61 4.51
C LEU A 233 19.67 10.24 4.23
N ARG A 234 19.07 9.36 5.05
CA ARG A 234 17.66 8.99 4.88
C ARG A 234 16.71 10.16 5.14
N LEU A 235 17.04 11.03 6.08
CA LEU A 235 16.27 12.28 6.26
C LEU A 235 16.39 13.19 5.05
N GLY A 236 17.60 13.33 4.47
CA GLY A 236 17.81 14.04 3.21
C GLY A 236 16.95 13.46 2.07
N VAL A 237 16.96 12.13 1.91
CA VAL A 237 16.09 11.42 0.94
C VAL A 237 14.62 11.73 1.20
N PHE A 238 14.17 11.67 2.45
CA PHE A 238 12.78 11.99 2.80
C PHE A 238 12.38 13.39 2.36
N VAL A 239 13.19 14.40 2.73
CA VAL A 239 12.89 15.81 2.42
C VAL A 239 12.87 16.05 0.91
N VAL A 240 13.89 15.56 0.19
CA VAL A 240 13.99 15.77 -1.26
C VAL A 240 12.85 15.05 -1.99
N PHE A 241 12.63 13.77 -1.70
CA PHE A 241 11.61 12.97 -2.40
C PHE A 241 10.20 13.48 -2.09
N LEU A 242 9.93 13.85 -0.82
CA LEU A 242 8.63 14.39 -0.45
C LEU A 242 8.38 15.75 -1.12
N THR A 243 9.38 16.61 -1.21
CA THR A 243 9.27 17.90 -1.92
C THR A 243 8.91 17.67 -3.39
N ILE A 244 9.57 16.72 -4.05
CA ILE A 244 9.27 16.35 -5.43
C ILE A 244 7.86 15.75 -5.56
N GLY A 245 7.47 14.87 -4.63
CA GLY A 245 6.12 14.28 -4.60
C GLY A 245 5.04 15.33 -4.42
N VAL A 246 5.25 16.29 -3.51
CA VAL A 246 4.34 17.43 -3.31
C VAL A 246 4.26 18.28 -4.57
N ALA A 247 5.40 18.67 -5.14
CA ALA A 247 5.44 19.46 -6.37
C ALA A 247 4.72 18.76 -7.51
N TYR A 248 4.91 17.45 -7.66
CA TYR A 248 4.25 16.63 -8.67
C TYR A 248 2.72 16.65 -8.51
N LEU A 249 2.23 16.45 -7.27
CA LEU A 249 0.80 16.48 -6.99
C LEU A 249 0.19 17.87 -7.23
N LEU A 250 0.90 18.94 -6.83
CA LEU A 250 0.43 20.32 -7.06
C LEU A 250 0.43 20.70 -8.55
N LEU A 251 1.37 20.19 -9.33
CA LEU A 251 1.35 20.34 -10.79
C LEU A 251 0.14 19.64 -11.42
N TYR A 252 -0.22 18.45 -10.91
CA TYR A 252 -1.45 17.77 -11.32
C TYR A 252 -2.68 18.61 -10.99
N VAL A 253 -2.79 19.13 -9.76
CA VAL A 253 -3.90 20.01 -9.36
C VAL A 253 -4.00 21.24 -10.26
N ARG A 254 -2.87 21.88 -10.58
CA ARG A 254 -2.84 23.04 -11.51
C ARG A 254 -3.37 22.67 -12.90
N ARG A 255 -3.02 21.49 -13.40
CA ARG A 255 -3.45 21.01 -14.72
C ARG A 255 -4.92 20.54 -14.74
N SER A 256 -5.47 20.13 -13.60
CA SER A 256 -6.88 19.70 -13.48
C SER A 256 -7.92 20.83 -13.52
N GLY A 257 -7.46 22.09 -13.66
CA GLY A 257 -8.37 23.24 -13.72
C GLY A 257 -8.96 23.65 -12.36
N TYR A 258 -8.33 23.24 -11.26
CA TYR A 258 -8.75 23.64 -9.92
C TYR A 258 -8.84 25.17 -9.78
N ARG A 259 -10.02 25.66 -9.36
CA ARG A 259 -10.27 27.07 -9.07
C ARG A 259 -10.61 27.23 -7.59
N ARG A 260 -9.76 27.97 -6.87
CA ARG A 260 -9.94 28.23 -5.44
C ARG A 260 -11.29 28.93 -5.16
N GLU A 261 -11.68 29.86 -6.02
CA GLU A 261 -12.93 30.63 -5.88
C GLU A 261 -14.13 29.71 -5.88
N ALA A 262 -14.22 28.77 -6.82
CA ALA A 262 -15.29 27.77 -6.88
C ALA A 262 -15.30 26.84 -5.64
N ALA A 263 -14.12 26.52 -5.10
CA ALA A 263 -13.99 25.72 -3.87
C ALA A 263 -14.46 26.50 -2.64
N VAL A 264 -14.19 27.82 -2.58
CA VAL A 264 -14.66 28.71 -1.49
C VAL A 264 -16.16 28.95 -1.60
N GLU A 265 -16.69 29.12 -2.80
CA GLU A 265 -18.11 29.34 -3.07
C GLU A 265 -18.95 28.08 -2.77
N ALA A 266 -18.37 26.88 -2.98
CA ALA A 266 -18.95 25.60 -2.59
C ALA A 266 -18.89 25.33 -1.06
N LEU A 267 -18.13 26.14 -0.31
CA LEU A 267 -18.15 26.12 1.15
C LEU A 267 -19.46 26.75 1.64
N HIS A 268 -20.50 25.93 1.78
CA HIS A 268 -21.73 26.31 2.46
C HIS A 268 -21.40 26.91 3.84
N ALA A 269 -22.29 27.80 4.34
CA ALA A 269 -22.12 28.41 5.65
C ALA A 269 -21.66 27.35 6.69
N PRO A 270 -20.55 27.59 7.40
CA PRO A 270 -19.92 26.59 8.23
C PRO A 270 -20.90 26.05 9.26
N THR A 271 -21.16 24.76 9.21
CA THR A 271 -21.90 24.07 10.28
C THR A 271 -21.12 24.24 11.57
N PRO A 272 -21.66 24.95 12.57
CA PRO A 272 -20.93 25.16 13.81
C PRO A 272 -20.64 23.79 14.45
N LEU A 273 -19.39 23.52 14.83
CA LEU A 273 -18.99 22.31 15.51
C LEU A 273 -19.82 22.18 16.80
N SER A 274 -20.73 21.20 16.81
CA SER A 274 -21.51 20.87 18.01
C SER A 274 -20.54 20.42 19.14
N ARG A 275 -20.99 20.50 20.38
CA ARG A 275 -20.20 19.98 21.52
C ARG A 275 -19.84 18.50 21.33
N ARG A 276 -20.72 17.71 20.69
CA ARG A 276 -20.47 16.30 20.37
C ARG A 276 -19.38 16.15 19.31
N HIS A 277 -19.42 16.92 18.22
CA HIS A 277 -18.37 16.89 17.21
C HIS A 277 -17.01 17.26 17.80
N LYS A 278 -16.93 18.28 18.67
CA LYS A 278 -15.69 18.64 19.37
C LYS A 278 -15.20 17.49 20.26
N ALA A 279 -16.09 16.86 21.04
CA ALA A 279 -15.73 15.72 21.89
C ALA A 279 -15.22 14.54 21.05
N THR A 280 -15.89 14.21 19.94
CA THR A 280 -15.44 13.13 19.04
C THR A 280 -14.09 13.45 18.41
N LEU A 281 -13.85 14.70 17.99
CA LEU A 281 -12.53 15.11 17.44
C LEU A 281 -11.41 14.98 18.47
N VAL A 282 -11.68 15.34 19.74
CA VAL A 282 -10.72 15.14 20.83
C VAL A 282 -10.44 13.67 21.07
N ILE A 283 -11.48 12.82 21.06
CA ILE A 283 -11.34 11.37 21.16
C ILE A 283 -10.50 10.81 19.99
N LEU A 284 -10.74 11.27 18.77
CA LEU A 284 -9.96 10.84 17.61
C LEU A 284 -8.50 11.30 17.68
N ALA A 285 -8.24 12.50 18.20
CA ALA A 285 -6.88 12.96 18.45
C ALA A 285 -6.18 12.12 19.54
N ALA A 286 -6.89 11.81 20.63
CA ALA A 286 -6.41 10.89 21.68
C ALA A 286 -6.20 9.47 21.13
N ALA A 287 -7.10 9.00 20.27
CA ALA A 287 -6.96 7.71 19.59
C ALA A 287 -5.75 7.67 18.67
N ALA A 288 -5.46 8.75 17.91
CA ALA A 288 -4.25 8.84 17.10
C ALA A 288 -2.99 8.78 17.98
N ALA A 289 -2.96 9.47 19.11
CA ALA A 289 -1.86 9.39 20.07
C ALA A 289 -1.72 7.97 20.68
N ALA A 290 -2.83 7.34 21.05
CA ALA A 290 -2.85 5.97 21.57
C ALA A 290 -2.39 4.96 20.52
N LEU A 291 -2.74 5.14 19.24
CA LEU A 291 -2.26 4.30 18.12
C LEU A 291 -0.73 4.41 17.98
N VAL A 292 -0.18 5.61 18.01
CA VAL A 292 1.29 5.82 17.98
C VAL A 292 1.96 5.14 19.18
N PHE A 293 1.44 5.34 20.37
CA PHE A 293 1.95 4.72 21.59
C PHE A 293 1.84 3.19 21.53
N GLY A 294 0.68 2.65 21.14
CA GLY A 294 0.42 1.22 21.04
C GLY A 294 1.33 0.52 20.04
N THR A 295 1.52 1.11 18.85
CA THR A 295 2.40 0.53 17.84
C THR A 295 3.87 0.62 18.20
N ARG A 296 4.31 1.71 18.81
CA ARG A 296 5.72 1.95 19.14
C ARG A 296 6.14 1.24 20.42
N GLU A 297 5.44 1.45 21.51
CA GLU A 297 5.84 0.97 22.85
C GLU A 297 5.27 -0.41 23.15
N LEU A 298 4.00 -0.66 22.83
CA LEU A 298 3.32 -1.93 23.13
C LEU A 298 3.44 -2.95 21.99
N LYS A 299 4.07 -2.59 20.86
CA LYS A 299 4.29 -3.47 19.70
C LYS A 299 2.98 -4.05 19.13
N TRP A 300 1.90 -3.28 19.12
CA TRP A 300 0.63 -3.71 18.56
C TRP A 300 0.79 -4.21 17.12
N GLY A 301 0.29 -5.41 16.86
CA GLY A 301 0.14 -5.98 15.54
C GLY A 301 -1.28 -5.78 14.97
N ASN A 302 -1.57 -6.47 13.88
CA ASN A 302 -2.87 -6.31 13.18
C ASN A 302 -4.07 -6.72 14.05
N VAL A 303 -3.90 -7.63 15.02
CA VAL A 303 -4.99 -8.10 15.90
C VAL A 303 -5.33 -7.03 16.93
N GLU A 304 -4.33 -6.46 17.59
CA GLU A 304 -4.50 -5.39 18.59
C GLU A 304 -5.06 -4.12 17.92
N LEU A 305 -4.57 -3.78 16.72
CA LEU A 305 -5.10 -2.69 15.92
C LEU A 305 -6.57 -2.92 15.55
N SER A 306 -6.94 -4.15 15.20
CA SER A 306 -8.34 -4.51 14.94
C SER A 306 -9.24 -4.27 16.16
N ALA A 307 -8.81 -4.73 17.33
CA ALA A 307 -9.51 -4.50 18.59
C ALA A 307 -9.64 -3.00 18.93
N PHE A 308 -8.55 -2.24 18.70
CA PHE A 308 -8.53 -0.80 18.88
C PHE A 308 -9.54 -0.08 17.99
N TYR A 309 -9.64 -0.43 16.70
CA TYR A 309 -10.61 0.19 15.79
C TYR A 309 -12.06 -0.11 16.16
N VAL A 310 -12.34 -1.31 16.68
CA VAL A 310 -13.65 -1.64 17.23
C VAL A 310 -13.94 -0.79 18.46
N ALA A 311 -13.00 -0.68 19.40
CA ALA A 311 -13.16 0.13 20.61
C ALA A 311 -13.44 1.61 20.27
N ILE A 312 -12.69 2.20 19.34
CA ILE A 312 -12.92 3.57 18.88
C ILE A 312 -14.27 3.72 18.18
N SER A 313 -14.73 2.70 17.45
CA SER A 313 -16.07 2.70 16.83
C SER A 313 -17.17 2.79 17.90
N ILE A 314 -17.05 1.99 18.96
CA ILE A 314 -18.02 1.97 20.09
C ILE A 314 -18.01 3.34 20.81
N VAL A 315 -16.83 3.86 21.15
CA VAL A 315 -16.70 5.15 21.83
C VAL A 315 -17.28 6.29 20.97
N THR A 316 -16.97 6.27 19.67
CA THR A 316 -17.48 7.27 18.71
C THR A 316 -19.01 7.19 18.57
N ALA A 317 -19.57 5.98 18.52
CA ALA A 317 -21.02 5.79 18.46
C ALA A 317 -21.71 6.31 19.73
N LEU A 318 -21.17 6.00 20.93
CA LEU A 318 -21.71 6.46 22.21
C LEU A 318 -21.68 8.00 22.33
N VAL A 319 -20.56 8.63 22.02
CA VAL A 319 -20.41 10.09 22.07
C VAL A 319 -21.26 10.78 20.99
N GLY A 320 -21.36 10.17 19.81
CA GLY A 320 -22.24 10.59 18.72
C GLY A 320 -23.74 10.36 19.01
N ARG A 321 -24.05 9.63 20.09
CA ARG A 321 -25.42 9.19 20.48
C ARG A 321 -26.13 8.46 19.35
N LEU A 322 -25.42 7.60 18.65
CA LEU A 322 -26.04 6.66 17.72
C LEU A 322 -26.75 5.55 18.53
N ASP A 323 -27.93 5.16 18.08
CA ASP A 323 -28.58 3.97 18.57
C ASP A 323 -27.80 2.72 18.11
N SER A 324 -27.94 1.63 18.85
CA SER A 324 -27.16 0.40 18.62
C SER A 324 -27.35 -0.17 17.21
N ARG A 325 -28.57 -0.06 16.67
CA ARG A 325 -28.89 -0.52 15.32
C ARG A 325 -28.17 0.32 14.27
N SER A 326 -28.29 1.64 14.32
CA SER A 326 -27.62 2.56 13.36
C SER A 326 -26.11 2.44 13.45
N ALA A 327 -25.54 2.28 14.64
CA ALA A 327 -24.10 2.08 14.82
C ALA A 327 -23.62 0.76 14.18
N SER A 328 -24.35 -0.34 14.41
CA SER A 328 -24.03 -1.66 13.86
C SER A 328 -24.17 -1.69 12.34
N GLU A 329 -25.27 -1.13 11.80
CA GLU A 329 -25.47 -1.02 10.35
C GLU A 329 -24.35 -0.19 9.70
N ALA A 330 -23.99 0.97 10.28
CA ALA A 330 -22.90 1.82 9.76
C ALA A 330 -21.55 1.11 9.80
N PHE A 331 -21.26 0.35 10.85
CA PHE A 331 -20.04 -0.45 10.97
C PHE A 331 -19.98 -1.53 9.89
N VAL A 332 -21.03 -2.32 9.73
CA VAL A 332 -21.11 -3.39 8.72
C VAL A 332 -21.02 -2.83 7.30
N ASP A 333 -21.69 -1.72 7.00
CA ASP A 333 -21.64 -1.09 5.68
C ASP A 333 -20.25 -0.53 5.38
N GLY A 334 -19.56 0.01 6.39
CA GLY A 334 -18.16 0.40 6.26
C GLY A 334 -17.25 -0.78 5.95
N MET A 335 -17.45 -1.92 6.62
CA MET A 335 -16.71 -3.17 6.35
C MET A 335 -16.92 -3.68 4.92
N LYS A 336 -18.16 -3.67 4.43
CA LYS A 336 -18.49 -4.08 3.03
C LYS A 336 -17.66 -3.30 2.02
N GLY A 337 -17.41 -2.02 2.26
CA GLY A 337 -16.56 -1.19 1.40
C GLY A 337 -15.12 -1.67 1.28
N MET A 338 -14.63 -2.47 2.23
CA MET A 338 -13.24 -2.95 2.29
C MET A 338 -13.07 -4.41 1.79
N VAL A 339 -14.14 -5.11 1.43
CA VAL A 339 -14.08 -6.52 1.00
C VAL A 339 -13.15 -6.71 -0.20
N LEU A 340 -13.24 -5.83 -1.20
CA LEU A 340 -12.35 -5.90 -2.37
C LEU A 340 -10.89 -5.72 -1.98
N ALA A 341 -10.59 -4.78 -1.09
CA ALA A 341 -9.25 -4.56 -0.58
C ALA A 341 -8.70 -5.81 0.12
N GLY A 342 -9.51 -6.43 0.99
CA GLY A 342 -9.16 -7.68 1.66
C GLY A 342 -8.89 -8.83 0.70
N LEU A 343 -9.73 -9.00 -0.32
CA LEU A 343 -9.52 -10.02 -1.36
C LEU A 343 -8.19 -9.81 -2.11
N LEU A 344 -7.87 -8.58 -2.48
CA LEU A 344 -6.63 -8.25 -3.20
C LEU A 344 -5.38 -8.51 -2.34
N ILE A 345 -5.44 -8.24 -1.03
CA ILE A 345 -4.37 -8.58 -0.08
C ILE A 345 -4.14 -10.11 -0.05
N GLY A 346 -5.20 -10.90 0.01
CA GLY A 346 -5.10 -12.37 -0.01
C GLY A 346 -4.55 -12.92 -1.33
N LEU A 347 -4.99 -12.39 -2.47
CA LEU A 347 -4.48 -12.77 -3.79
C LEU A 347 -2.99 -12.44 -3.94
N ALA A 348 -2.53 -11.30 -3.43
CA ALA A 348 -1.10 -10.95 -3.44
C ALA A 348 -0.26 -11.96 -2.62
N ALA A 349 -0.74 -12.37 -1.45
CA ALA A 349 -0.08 -13.40 -0.64
C ALA A 349 -0.04 -14.78 -1.34
N SER A 350 -1.03 -15.09 -2.17
CA SER A 350 -1.08 -16.34 -2.93
C SER A 350 0.07 -16.48 -3.93
N VAL A 351 0.49 -15.36 -4.55
CA VAL A 351 1.66 -15.33 -5.45
C VAL A 351 2.92 -15.77 -4.71
N GLU A 352 3.18 -15.19 -3.53
CA GLU A 352 4.31 -15.55 -2.68
C GLU A 352 4.28 -17.05 -2.31
N LEU A 353 3.11 -17.56 -1.89
CA LEU A 353 2.96 -18.97 -1.52
C LEU A 353 3.30 -19.93 -2.65
N ILE A 354 2.87 -19.63 -3.89
CA ILE A 354 3.14 -20.47 -5.06
C ILE A 354 4.65 -20.54 -5.31
N LEU A 355 5.33 -19.40 -5.35
CA LEU A 355 6.76 -19.34 -5.66
C LEU A 355 7.63 -19.90 -4.51
N GLN A 356 7.23 -19.69 -3.26
CA GLN A 356 7.91 -20.24 -2.10
C GLN A 356 7.83 -21.77 -2.06
N ASN A 357 6.64 -22.31 -2.30
CA ASN A 357 6.41 -23.76 -2.29
C ASN A 357 7.15 -24.51 -3.41
N SER A 358 7.50 -23.83 -4.49
CA SER A 358 8.21 -24.40 -5.64
C SER A 358 9.72 -24.10 -5.65
N PHE A 359 10.26 -23.51 -4.57
CA PHE A 359 11.68 -23.15 -4.39
C PHE A 359 12.26 -22.26 -5.48
N VAL A 360 11.43 -21.41 -6.08
CA VAL A 360 11.85 -20.46 -7.13
C VAL A 360 12.52 -19.22 -6.55
N LEU A 361 12.10 -18.79 -5.34
CA LEU A 361 12.58 -17.53 -4.76
C LEU A 361 14.09 -17.53 -4.47
N ASP A 362 14.61 -18.62 -3.92
CA ASP A 362 16.03 -18.76 -3.59
C ASP A 362 16.89 -18.76 -4.87
N THR A 363 16.41 -19.36 -5.95
CA THR A 363 17.06 -19.34 -7.27
C THR A 363 17.18 -17.93 -7.83
N LEU A 364 16.12 -17.13 -7.71
CA LEU A 364 16.15 -15.73 -8.17
C LEU A 364 17.25 -14.94 -7.41
N ILE A 365 17.39 -15.16 -6.11
CA ILE A 365 18.41 -14.50 -5.29
C ILE A 365 19.82 -14.96 -5.73
N ASP A 366 20.04 -16.25 -5.94
CA ASP A 366 21.32 -16.78 -6.41
C ASP A 366 21.74 -16.24 -7.77
N TYR A 367 20.80 -16.14 -8.71
CA TYR A 367 21.05 -15.56 -10.03
C TYR A 367 21.63 -14.14 -9.95
N PHE A 368 21.05 -13.32 -9.08
CA PHE A 368 21.54 -11.94 -8.89
C PHE A 368 22.86 -11.86 -8.17
N THR A 369 23.10 -12.77 -7.24
CA THR A 369 24.37 -12.90 -6.53
C THR A 369 25.53 -13.10 -7.50
N ARG A 370 25.35 -13.98 -8.50
CA ARG A 370 26.34 -14.25 -9.53
C ARG A 370 26.62 -13.05 -10.42
N LEU A 371 25.58 -12.23 -10.74
CA LEU A 371 25.73 -11.03 -11.55
C LEU A 371 26.51 -9.89 -10.85
N ALA A 372 26.56 -9.89 -9.52
CA ALA A 372 27.25 -8.88 -8.73
C ALA A 372 28.79 -9.04 -8.72
N HIS A 373 29.31 -10.25 -8.97
CA HIS A 373 30.73 -10.55 -8.89
C HIS A 373 31.57 -9.72 -9.88
N GLY A 374 32.67 -9.11 -9.40
CA GLY A 374 33.67 -8.41 -10.22
C GLY A 374 33.21 -7.03 -10.76
N ARG A 375 32.12 -6.46 -10.24
CA ARG A 375 31.63 -5.15 -10.64
C ARG A 375 32.02 -4.06 -9.64
N SER A 376 31.99 -2.80 -10.08
CA SER A 376 32.26 -1.65 -9.19
C SER A 376 31.22 -1.55 -8.07
N SER A 377 31.62 -1.04 -6.90
CA SER A 377 30.73 -0.90 -5.73
C SER A 377 29.44 -0.10 -6.03
N VAL A 378 29.53 0.95 -6.86
CA VAL A 378 28.36 1.72 -7.29
C VAL A 378 27.42 0.87 -8.15
N TRP A 379 27.97 0.05 -9.05
CA TRP A 379 27.17 -0.86 -9.87
C TRP A 379 26.49 -1.91 -8.99
N VAL A 380 27.24 -2.49 -8.03
CA VAL A 380 26.71 -3.48 -7.07
C VAL A 380 25.58 -2.87 -6.24
N ALA A 381 25.76 -1.68 -5.67
CA ALA A 381 24.72 -1.02 -4.86
C ALA A 381 23.42 -0.79 -5.67
N ASN A 382 23.52 -0.34 -6.91
CA ASN A 382 22.36 -0.19 -7.79
C ASN A 382 21.76 -1.53 -8.22
N GLY A 383 22.62 -2.53 -8.48
CA GLY A 383 22.18 -3.90 -8.73
C GLY A 383 21.39 -4.48 -7.57
N LEU A 384 21.85 -4.26 -6.33
CA LEU A 384 21.11 -4.66 -5.11
C LEU A 384 19.73 -4.01 -5.06
N MET A 385 19.62 -2.72 -5.35
CA MET A 385 18.32 -2.04 -5.43
C MET A 385 17.43 -2.70 -6.47
N ALA A 386 17.94 -2.99 -7.67
CA ALA A 386 17.18 -3.66 -8.73
C ALA A 386 16.71 -5.05 -8.31
N VAL A 387 17.57 -5.82 -7.62
CA VAL A 387 17.22 -7.12 -7.02
C VAL A 387 16.09 -6.97 -6.00
N GLN A 388 16.21 -6.01 -5.08
CA GLN A 388 15.18 -5.76 -4.08
C GLN A 388 13.86 -5.31 -4.73
N MET A 389 13.93 -4.56 -5.83
CA MET A 389 12.75 -4.21 -6.63
C MET A 389 12.07 -5.45 -7.21
N LEU A 390 12.85 -6.36 -7.79
CA LEU A 390 12.31 -7.59 -8.36
C LEU A 390 11.74 -8.51 -7.27
N LEU A 391 12.47 -8.71 -6.19
CA LEU A 391 12.01 -9.54 -5.07
C LEU A 391 10.72 -9.00 -4.45
N ASP A 392 10.54 -7.69 -4.39
CA ASP A 392 9.34 -7.06 -3.84
C ASP A 392 8.08 -7.34 -4.67
N VAL A 393 8.24 -7.61 -5.97
CA VAL A 393 7.12 -8.08 -6.82
C VAL A 393 6.61 -9.45 -6.35
N PHE A 394 7.50 -10.30 -5.86
CA PHE A 394 7.18 -11.69 -5.48
C PHE A 394 7.00 -11.89 -3.98
N ILE A 395 7.70 -11.09 -3.16
CA ILE A 395 7.67 -11.16 -1.69
C ILE A 395 7.24 -9.78 -1.15
N PRO A 396 5.93 -9.49 -1.12
CA PRO A 396 5.44 -8.18 -0.65
C PRO A 396 5.63 -7.97 0.86
N SER A 397 5.98 -9.00 1.60
CA SER A 397 6.30 -8.93 3.03
C SER A 397 7.69 -8.35 3.26
N VAL A 398 7.76 -7.17 3.90
CA VAL A 398 9.02 -6.47 4.18
C VAL A 398 9.98 -7.32 5.02
N SER A 399 9.51 -7.85 6.16
CA SER A 399 10.30 -8.68 7.05
C SER A 399 10.67 -10.03 6.43
N GLY A 400 9.72 -10.65 5.69
CA GLY A 400 9.97 -11.89 4.95
C GLY A 400 11.04 -11.69 3.88
N LYS A 401 10.94 -10.63 3.08
CA LYS A 401 11.96 -10.28 2.08
C LYS A 401 13.33 -10.01 2.72
N ALA A 402 13.37 -9.24 3.81
CA ALA A 402 14.62 -8.97 4.52
C ALA A 402 15.28 -10.25 5.03
N ALA A 403 14.53 -11.16 5.67
CA ALA A 403 15.04 -12.42 6.21
C ALA A 403 15.60 -13.36 5.14
N VAL A 404 15.06 -13.32 3.93
CA VAL A 404 15.51 -14.18 2.81
C VAL A 404 16.66 -13.52 2.04
N SER A 405 16.59 -12.22 1.76
CA SER A 405 17.55 -11.55 0.87
C SER A 405 18.76 -10.96 1.58
N MET A 406 18.58 -10.31 2.74
CA MET A 406 19.66 -9.55 3.39
C MET A 406 20.83 -10.41 3.90
N PRO A 407 20.63 -11.66 4.41
CA PRO A 407 21.73 -12.53 4.80
C PRO A 407 22.66 -12.90 3.65
N ILE A 408 22.15 -12.93 2.42
CA ILE A 408 22.94 -13.25 1.22
C ILE A 408 23.53 -11.97 0.63
N ILE A 409 22.66 -11.00 0.40
CA ILE A 409 22.98 -9.75 -0.29
C ILE A 409 23.94 -8.88 0.53
N GLY A 410 23.77 -8.83 1.86
CA GLY A 410 24.60 -8.04 2.75
C GLY A 410 26.10 -8.39 2.69
N PRO A 411 26.49 -9.64 2.93
CA PRO A 411 27.89 -10.07 2.82
C PRO A 411 28.47 -9.86 1.42
N ILE A 412 27.72 -10.13 0.35
CA ILE A 412 28.19 -9.93 -1.03
C ILE A 412 28.43 -8.45 -1.31
N ALA A 413 27.55 -7.58 -0.85
CA ALA A 413 27.72 -6.14 -0.94
C ALA A 413 29.01 -5.69 -0.22
N GLN A 414 29.23 -6.17 1.00
CA GLN A 414 30.43 -5.83 1.79
C GLN A 414 31.72 -6.31 1.11
N LEU A 415 31.74 -7.53 0.59
CA LEU A 415 32.88 -8.05 -0.20
C LEU A 415 33.13 -7.24 -1.48
N SER A 416 32.11 -6.58 -2.02
CA SER A 416 32.21 -5.72 -3.19
C SER A 416 32.46 -4.23 -2.84
N GLY A 417 32.82 -3.94 -1.57
CA GLY A 417 33.09 -2.57 -1.09
C GLY A 417 31.86 -1.70 -0.89
N VAL A 418 30.66 -2.31 -0.75
CA VAL A 418 29.42 -1.62 -0.37
C VAL A 418 29.15 -1.79 1.11
N SER A 419 28.99 -0.70 1.86
CA SER A 419 28.75 -0.77 3.30
C SER A 419 27.42 -1.47 3.66
N GLY A 420 27.31 -1.97 4.90
CA GLY A 420 26.05 -2.49 5.41
C GLY A 420 24.91 -1.46 5.37
N GLN A 421 25.23 -0.18 5.67
CA GLN A 421 24.22 0.90 5.59
C GLN A 421 23.73 1.15 4.17
N THR A 422 24.62 1.18 3.18
CA THR A 422 24.26 1.32 1.77
C THR A 422 23.44 0.12 1.28
N SER A 423 23.72 -1.09 1.79
CA SER A 423 22.92 -2.29 1.49
C SER A 423 21.50 -2.17 2.05
N VAL A 424 21.32 -1.67 3.29
CA VAL A 424 20.00 -1.37 3.86
C VAL A 424 19.29 -0.26 3.08
N LEU A 425 20.03 0.76 2.65
CA LEU A 425 19.47 1.83 1.82
C LEU A 425 18.94 1.27 0.49
N ALA A 426 19.70 0.41 -0.20
CA ALA A 426 19.26 -0.26 -1.42
C ALA A 426 18.00 -1.11 -1.20
N PHE A 427 17.92 -1.80 -0.05
CA PHE A 427 16.75 -2.58 0.34
C PHE A 427 15.49 -1.73 0.49
N VAL A 428 15.55 -0.60 1.20
CA VAL A 428 14.37 0.26 1.43
C VAL A 428 13.98 1.04 0.19
N LEU A 429 14.96 1.55 -0.58
CA LEU A 429 14.71 2.25 -1.85
C LEU A 429 14.04 1.32 -2.87
N GLY A 430 14.60 0.12 -3.08
CA GLY A 430 14.06 -0.85 -4.04
C GLY A 430 12.65 -1.29 -3.68
N GLY A 431 12.43 -1.72 -2.42
CA GLY A 431 11.12 -2.15 -1.97
C GLY A 431 10.06 -1.03 -2.03
N GLY A 432 10.43 0.17 -1.59
CA GLY A 432 9.50 1.30 -1.59
C GLY A 432 9.11 1.75 -3.00
N LEU A 433 10.06 1.81 -3.93
CA LEU A 433 9.80 2.12 -5.34
C LEU A 433 8.86 1.10 -5.98
N THR A 434 9.14 -0.19 -5.83
CA THR A 434 8.30 -1.24 -6.42
C THR A 434 6.88 -1.18 -5.87
N ASN A 435 6.73 -0.94 -4.58
CA ASN A 435 5.42 -0.82 -3.94
C ASN A 435 4.57 0.36 -4.45
N MET A 436 5.13 1.30 -5.21
CA MET A 436 4.37 2.37 -5.87
C MET A 436 3.68 1.91 -7.15
N VAL A 437 4.20 0.87 -7.82
CA VAL A 437 3.79 0.51 -9.19
C VAL A 437 3.42 -0.97 -9.36
N THR A 438 3.77 -1.84 -8.41
CA THR A 438 3.51 -3.27 -8.56
C THR A 438 2.05 -3.65 -8.28
N PRO A 439 1.44 -4.47 -9.14
CA PRO A 439 0.11 -5.02 -8.86
C PRO A 439 0.09 -6.04 -7.71
N THR A 440 1.24 -6.56 -7.31
CA THR A 440 1.36 -7.49 -6.17
C THR A 440 1.40 -6.78 -4.81
N SER A 441 1.49 -5.44 -4.78
CA SER A 441 1.34 -4.67 -3.55
C SER A 441 -0.12 -4.65 -3.11
N GLY A 442 -0.50 -5.57 -2.20
CA GLY A 442 -1.86 -5.67 -1.68
C GLY A 442 -2.35 -4.35 -1.06
N MET A 443 -1.45 -3.59 -0.40
CA MET A 443 -1.79 -2.29 0.17
C MET A 443 -2.02 -1.22 -0.90
N LEU A 444 -1.24 -1.19 -1.98
CA LEU A 444 -1.51 -0.27 -3.10
C LEU A 444 -2.89 -0.57 -3.71
N LEU A 445 -3.16 -1.84 -3.99
CA LEU A 445 -4.44 -2.25 -4.53
C LEU A 445 -5.60 -1.95 -3.57
N ALA A 446 -5.39 -2.10 -2.25
CA ALA A 446 -6.36 -1.72 -1.23
C ALA A 446 -6.65 -0.20 -1.25
N TYR A 447 -5.62 0.64 -1.39
CA TYR A 447 -5.78 2.09 -1.54
C TYR A 447 -6.60 2.44 -2.79
N LEU A 448 -6.23 1.86 -3.93
CA LEU A 448 -6.91 2.11 -5.21
C LEU A 448 -8.36 1.62 -5.20
N ALA A 449 -8.61 0.43 -4.64
CA ALA A 449 -9.94 -0.13 -4.50
C ALA A 449 -10.83 0.75 -3.60
N THR A 450 -10.29 1.21 -2.46
CA THR A 450 -10.98 2.12 -1.54
C THR A 450 -11.31 3.44 -2.20
N ALA A 451 -10.38 3.99 -2.99
CA ALA A 451 -10.58 5.23 -3.74
C ALA A 451 -11.42 5.06 -5.03
N ARG A 452 -11.74 3.83 -5.42
CA ARG A 452 -12.40 3.48 -6.69
C ARG A 452 -11.63 3.99 -7.92
N VAL A 453 -10.30 3.92 -7.86
CA VAL A 453 -9.39 4.30 -8.95
C VAL A 453 -8.85 3.04 -9.61
N GLY A 454 -8.87 3.01 -10.94
CA GLY A 454 -8.33 1.88 -11.71
C GLY A 454 -6.80 1.82 -11.65
N PHE A 455 -6.24 0.60 -11.58
CA PHE A 455 -4.77 0.42 -11.54
C PHE A 455 -4.06 1.03 -12.75
N GLY A 456 -4.63 0.91 -13.96
CA GLY A 456 -4.02 1.52 -15.15
C GLY A 456 -4.08 3.05 -15.15
N GLU A 457 -5.13 3.65 -14.57
CA GLU A 457 -5.21 5.10 -14.34
C GLU A 457 -4.11 5.54 -13.36
N TRP A 458 -3.94 4.80 -12.28
CA TRP A 458 -2.88 5.01 -11.32
C TRP A 458 -1.49 4.92 -11.96
N ILE A 459 -1.21 3.87 -12.74
CA ILE A 459 0.10 3.68 -13.37
C ILE A 459 0.41 4.82 -14.34
N ARG A 460 -0.52 5.24 -15.17
CA ARG A 460 -0.31 6.40 -16.06
C ARG A 460 0.02 7.68 -15.30
N PHE A 461 -0.61 7.85 -14.16
CA PHE A 461 -0.39 9.00 -13.31
C PHE A 461 0.95 8.92 -12.58
N ILE A 462 1.29 7.78 -11.95
CA ILE A 462 2.45 7.70 -11.06
C ILE A 462 3.78 7.44 -11.79
N LEU A 463 3.75 6.88 -13.00
CA LEU A 463 4.94 6.45 -13.73
C LEU A 463 5.99 7.56 -13.94
N PRO A 464 5.63 8.80 -14.31
CA PRO A 464 6.63 9.88 -14.43
C PRO A 464 7.33 10.17 -13.10
N LEU A 465 6.59 10.23 -11.99
CA LEU A 465 7.17 10.43 -10.65
C LEU A 465 8.05 9.25 -10.26
N PHE A 466 7.59 8.02 -10.49
CA PHE A 466 8.36 6.81 -10.24
C PHE A 466 9.72 6.83 -10.95
N LEU A 467 9.77 7.21 -12.23
CA LEU A 467 11.01 7.29 -12.98
C LEU A 467 11.97 8.35 -12.43
N VAL A 468 11.46 9.51 -12.03
CA VAL A 468 12.25 10.55 -11.34
C VAL A 468 12.82 10.02 -10.02
N LEU A 469 11.99 9.38 -9.20
CA LEU A 469 12.44 8.82 -7.92
C LEU A 469 13.41 7.65 -8.11
N LEU A 470 13.27 6.85 -9.16
CA LEU A 470 14.20 5.77 -9.52
C LEU A 470 15.59 6.31 -9.82
N VAL A 471 15.67 7.35 -10.67
CA VAL A 471 16.95 8.01 -11.03
C VAL A 471 17.58 8.63 -9.78
N LEU A 472 16.80 9.32 -8.96
CA LEU A 472 17.30 9.93 -7.72
C LEU A 472 17.75 8.87 -6.71
N SER A 473 17.06 7.74 -6.62
CA SER A 473 17.47 6.62 -5.76
C SER A 473 18.80 6.02 -6.22
N SER A 474 18.99 5.85 -7.53
CA SER A 474 20.25 5.41 -8.12
C SER A 474 21.39 6.39 -7.81
N ALA A 475 21.15 7.69 -7.98
CA ALA A 475 22.12 8.73 -7.64
C ALA A 475 22.42 8.76 -6.12
N THR A 476 21.41 8.56 -5.29
CA THR A 476 21.59 8.49 -3.83
C THR A 476 22.47 7.30 -3.42
N LEU A 477 22.29 6.14 -4.05
CA LEU A 477 23.15 4.97 -3.80
C LEU A 477 24.58 5.22 -4.27
N ALA A 478 24.78 5.84 -5.43
CA ALA A 478 26.11 6.23 -5.90
C ALA A 478 26.78 7.18 -4.90
N LEU A 479 26.05 8.20 -4.42
CA LEU A 479 26.53 9.13 -3.39
C LEU A 479 26.88 8.39 -2.09
N ALA A 480 26.03 7.48 -1.64
CA ALA A 480 26.25 6.68 -0.42
C ALA A 480 27.54 5.84 -0.51
N VAL A 481 27.81 5.21 -1.67
CA VAL A 481 29.04 4.47 -1.90
C VAL A 481 30.27 5.39 -1.91
N LEU A 482 30.18 6.53 -2.63
CA LEU A 482 31.31 7.48 -2.76
C LEU A 482 31.67 8.19 -1.46
N THR A 483 30.69 8.40 -0.58
CA THR A 483 30.88 9.06 0.74
C THR A 483 31.19 8.08 1.87
N GLY A 484 31.18 6.77 1.61
CA GLY A 484 31.39 5.74 2.63
C GLY A 484 30.27 5.64 3.67
N TYR A 485 29.06 5.99 3.26
CA TYR A 485 27.83 5.96 4.10
C TYR A 485 27.61 4.62 4.78
#